data_ae7b5077db5b6921c5adf7b9d7a63824
#
_entry.id   ae7b5077db5b6921c5adf7b9d7a63824
#
_cell.length_a   1.000
_cell.length_b   1.000
_cell.length_c   1.000
_cell.angle_alpha   90.00
_cell.angle_beta   90.00
_cell.angle_gamma   90.00
#
_symmetry.space_group_name_H-M   'P 1'
#
loop_
_entity.id
_entity.type
_entity.pdbx_description
1 polymer ?
#
loop_
_entity_poly.entity_id
_entity_poly.type
_entity_poly.pdbx_seq_one_letter_code
_entity_poly.pdbx_strand_id
1 'polypeptide(L)'
;SDDTVRRWIDQGRLEASSDGGPSVIDGTALAALAESLADSPDRADLRAASVSARNRLPGIVVAVKKDTVMAQVELICGPHRIVSLMSADAADELGLVPGARAIASIKSTNVVLERP
;
A
#
# COMPACT_ATOMS: atom_id res chain seq x y z
N SER A 1 -8.21 2.68 6.21
CA SER A 1 -8.60 3.72 7.18
C SER A 1 -10.11 3.88 7.20
N ASP A 2 -10.62 4.44 8.28
CA ASP A 2 -12.07 4.67 8.42
C ASP A 2 -12.61 5.57 7.30
N ASP A 3 -11.83 6.55 6.87
CA ASP A 3 -12.22 7.44 5.79
C ASP A 3 -12.33 6.71 4.45
N THR A 4 -11.45 5.75 4.20
CA THR A 4 -11.49 4.94 2.99
C THR A 4 -12.73 4.06 2.97
N VAL A 5 -13.03 3.39 4.07
CA VAL A 5 -14.22 2.53 4.20
C VAL A 5 -15.50 3.37 4.05
N ARG A 6 -15.55 4.52 4.69
CA ARG A 6 -16.68 5.43 4.60
C ARG A 6 -16.90 5.91 3.17
N ARG A 7 -15.85 6.21 2.44
CA ARG A 7 -15.91 6.60 1.04
C ARG A 7 -16.50 5.49 0.17
N TRP A 8 -16.10 4.25 0.41
CA TRP A 8 -16.63 3.11 -0.32
C TRP A 8 -18.13 2.92 -0.09
N ILE A 9 -18.61 3.13 1.14
CA ILE A 9 -20.05 3.09 1.46
C ILE A 9 -20.78 4.20 0.70
N ASP A 10 -20.26 5.43 0.75
CA ASP A 10 -20.88 6.58 0.09
C ASP A 10 -20.93 6.43 -1.43
N GLN A 11 -19.96 5.72 -2.01
CA GLN A 11 -19.91 5.46 -3.45
C GLN A 11 -20.74 4.25 -3.87
N GLY A 12 -21.42 3.60 -2.94
CA GLY A 12 -22.20 2.39 -3.21
C GLY A 12 -21.35 1.16 -3.54
N ARG A 13 -20.06 1.21 -3.26
CA ARG A 13 -19.14 0.07 -3.51
C ARG A 13 -19.18 -0.97 -2.40
N LEU A 14 -19.70 -0.59 -1.24
CA LEU A 14 -19.73 -1.42 -0.05
C LEU A 14 -21.06 -1.28 0.63
N GLU A 15 -21.75 -2.38 0.87
CA GLU A 15 -22.98 -2.39 1.64
C GLU A 15 -22.66 -2.35 3.13
N ALA A 16 -23.38 -1.51 3.86
CA ALA A 16 -23.31 -1.44 5.30
C ALA A 16 -24.64 -1.90 5.88
N SER A 17 -24.59 -2.78 6.88
CA SER A 17 -25.80 -3.14 7.60
C SER A 17 -25.98 -2.15 8.75
N SER A 18 -27.22 -1.75 8.97
CA SER A 18 -27.58 -0.72 9.95
C SER A 18 -28.77 -1.20 10.76
N ASP A 19 -28.52 -1.71 11.95
CA ASP A 19 -29.54 -2.24 12.86
C ASP A 19 -29.71 -1.34 14.09
N GLY A 20 -29.96 -0.05 13.84
CA GLY A 20 -30.19 0.88 14.94
C GLY A 20 -28.94 1.28 15.71
N GLY A 21 -27.75 0.99 15.18
CA GLY A 21 -26.45 1.33 15.76
C GLY A 21 -25.47 1.80 14.69
N PRO A 22 -24.19 1.87 15.01
CA PRO A 22 -23.17 2.17 13.99
C PRO A 22 -23.25 1.17 12.84
N SER A 23 -22.97 1.63 11.64
CA SER A 23 -22.92 0.76 10.46
C SER A 23 -21.90 -0.36 10.66
N VAL A 24 -22.35 -1.59 10.43
CA VAL A 24 -21.49 -2.76 10.51
C VAL A 24 -21.22 -3.26 9.09
N ILE A 25 -19.97 -3.45 8.76
CA ILE A 25 -19.54 -3.92 7.45
C ILE A 25 -19.22 -5.40 7.54
N ASP A 26 -19.83 -6.19 6.66
CA ASP A 26 -19.50 -7.61 6.55
C ASP A 26 -18.04 -7.76 6.10
N GLY A 27 -17.25 -8.49 6.87
CA GLY A 27 -15.85 -8.74 6.57
C GLY A 27 -15.64 -9.44 5.23
N THR A 28 -16.56 -10.32 4.83
CA THR A 28 -16.51 -10.98 3.53
C THR A 28 -16.72 -10.00 2.37
N ALA A 29 -17.66 -9.08 2.51
CA ALA A 29 -17.90 -8.05 1.51
C ALA A 29 -16.72 -7.08 1.39
N LEU A 30 -16.13 -6.72 2.52
CA LEU A 30 -14.93 -5.87 2.53
C LEU A 30 -13.74 -6.56 1.85
N ALA A 31 -13.54 -7.83 2.13
CA ALA A 31 -12.47 -8.60 1.50
C ALA A 31 -12.66 -8.71 -0.02
N ALA A 32 -13.88 -8.96 -0.47
CA ALA A 32 -14.20 -9.04 -1.89
C ALA A 32 -13.95 -7.71 -2.61
N LEU A 33 -14.33 -6.59 -1.97
CA LEU A 33 -14.07 -5.27 -2.52
C LEU A 33 -12.58 -4.98 -2.59
N ALA A 34 -11.84 -5.30 -1.54
CA ALA A 34 -10.40 -5.11 -1.50
C ALA A 34 -9.71 -5.90 -2.61
N GLU A 35 -10.13 -7.15 -2.82
CA GLU A 35 -9.61 -7.99 -3.89
C GLU A 35 -9.93 -7.40 -5.27
N SER A 36 -11.15 -6.93 -5.46
CA SER A 36 -11.58 -6.28 -6.70
C SER A 36 -10.74 -5.03 -7.02
N LEU A 37 -10.42 -4.23 -6.03
CA LEU A 37 -9.58 -3.04 -6.20
C LEU A 37 -8.12 -3.42 -6.49
N ALA A 38 -7.64 -4.51 -5.90
CA ALA A 38 -6.29 -5.01 -6.16
C ALA A 38 -6.13 -5.55 -7.58
N ASP A 39 -7.22 -6.00 -8.21
CA ASP A 39 -7.24 -6.53 -9.59
C ASP A 39 -7.48 -5.43 -10.63
N SER A 40 -7.17 -4.19 -10.32
CA SER A 40 -7.27 -3.07 -11.26
C SER A 40 -6.32 -3.26 -12.46
N PRO A 41 -6.55 -2.54 -13.60
CA PRO A 41 -5.68 -2.66 -14.79
C PRO A 41 -4.19 -2.41 -14.50
N ASP A 42 -3.86 -1.58 -13.54
CA ASP A 42 -2.48 -1.30 -13.16
C ASP A 42 -1.71 -2.55 -12.72
N ARG A 43 -2.41 -3.53 -12.19
CA ARG A 43 -1.80 -4.77 -11.74
C ARG A 43 -1.14 -5.56 -12.88
N ALA A 44 -1.72 -5.52 -14.07
CA ALA A 44 -1.16 -6.22 -15.23
C ALA A 44 0.22 -5.64 -15.60
N ASP A 45 0.34 -4.32 -15.60
CA ASP A 45 1.62 -3.65 -15.87
C ASP A 45 2.65 -3.96 -14.78
N LEU A 46 2.21 -4.01 -13.53
CA LEU A 46 3.09 -4.34 -12.41
C LEU A 46 3.62 -5.78 -12.52
N ARG A 47 2.80 -6.72 -12.95
CA ARG A 47 3.25 -8.10 -13.16
C ARG A 47 4.25 -8.20 -14.29
N ALA A 48 4.04 -7.47 -15.38
CA ALA A 48 4.94 -7.47 -16.52
C ALA A 48 6.31 -6.90 -16.14
N ALA A 49 6.36 -5.94 -15.22
CA ALA A 49 7.57 -5.28 -14.80
C ALA A 49 8.40 -6.09 -13.79
N SER A 50 7.78 -7.06 -13.06
CA SER A 50 8.49 -7.80 -12.02
C SER A 50 8.02 -9.25 -11.92
N VAL A 51 8.91 -10.17 -12.25
CA VAL A 51 8.61 -11.61 -12.23
C VAL A 51 8.69 -12.17 -10.81
N SER A 52 9.64 -11.72 -9.99
CA SER A 52 9.92 -12.32 -8.68
C SER A 52 9.25 -11.63 -7.51
N ALA A 53 8.92 -10.34 -7.61
CA ALA A 53 8.23 -9.62 -6.55
C ALA A 53 6.72 -9.71 -6.76
N ARG A 54 6.04 -10.42 -5.85
CA ARG A 54 4.59 -10.61 -5.91
C ARG A 54 3.81 -9.48 -5.24
N ASN A 55 4.46 -8.74 -4.35
CA ASN A 55 3.83 -7.68 -3.58
C ASN A 55 4.37 -6.34 -4.06
N ARG A 56 3.52 -5.54 -4.68
CA ARG A 56 3.87 -4.22 -5.18
C ARG A 56 2.86 -3.21 -4.68
N LEU A 57 3.32 -2.29 -3.85
CA LEU A 57 2.48 -1.34 -3.15
C LEU A 57 2.86 0.07 -3.61
N PRO A 58 2.05 0.69 -4.48
CA PRO A 58 2.31 2.07 -4.86
C PRO A 58 2.04 3.01 -3.69
N GLY A 59 2.86 4.02 -3.56
CA GLY A 59 2.74 4.97 -2.46
C GLY A 59 3.48 6.27 -2.73
N ILE A 60 3.55 7.08 -1.69
CA ILE A 60 4.21 8.39 -1.73
C ILE A 60 5.24 8.45 -0.62
N VAL A 61 6.43 8.92 -0.97
CA VAL A 61 7.51 9.15 0.00
C VAL A 61 7.11 10.31 0.91
N VAL A 62 7.18 10.09 2.22
CA VAL A 62 6.84 11.12 3.22
C VAL A 62 8.03 11.56 4.05
N ALA A 63 9.06 10.72 4.17
CA ALA A 63 10.25 11.08 4.94
C ALA A 63 11.47 10.35 4.39
N VAL A 64 12.60 11.02 4.41
CA VAL A 64 13.89 10.45 4.05
C VAL A 64 14.91 10.89 5.08
N LYS A 65 15.56 9.91 5.71
CA LYS A 65 16.69 10.14 6.61
C LYS A 65 17.90 9.50 5.98
N LYS A 66 18.94 10.27 5.70
CA LYS A 66 20.13 9.68 5.11
C LYS A 66 21.41 10.30 5.67
N ASP A 67 22.44 9.49 5.69
CA ASP A 67 23.80 9.93 5.91
C ASP A 67 24.59 9.75 4.61
N THR A 68 25.91 9.69 4.67
CA THR A 68 26.74 9.55 3.47
C THR A 68 26.67 8.16 2.84
N VAL A 69 26.21 7.14 3.58
CA VAL A 69 26.24 5.75 3.17
C VAL A 69 24.83 5.17 2.98
N MET A 70 23.95 5.38 3.96
CA MET A 70 22.62 4.76 4.03
C MET A 70 21.51 5.78 4.01
N ALA A 71 20.35 5.33 3.52
CA ALA A 71 19.11 6.10 3.56
C ALA A 71 17.98 5.24 4.08
N GLN A 72 17.15 5.83 4.94
CA GLN A 72 15.88 5.26 5.37
C GLN A 72 14.77 6.06 4.72
N VAL A 73 13.96 5.40 3.91
CA VAL A 73 12.86 6.03 3.19
C VAL A 73 11.55 5.51 3.74
N GLU A 74 10.66 6.42 4.11
CA GLU A 74 9.31 6.09 4.58
C GLU A 74 8.30 6.41 3.50
N LEU A 75 7.44 5.46 3.23
CA LEU A 75 6.42 5.49 2.19
C LEU A 75 5.05 5.31 2.81
N ILE A 76 4.07 6.04 2.34
CA ILE A 76 2.67 5.77 2.68
C ILE A 76 2.00 5.09 1.50
N CYS A 77 1.58 3.85 1.71
CA CYS A 77 0.89 3.03 0.71
C CYS A 77 -0.53 2.76 1.21
N GLY A 78 -1.51 3.48 0.69
CA GLY A 78 -2.86 3.46 1.24
C GLY A 78 -2.84 3.91 2.69
N PRO A 79 -3.36 3.13 3.64
CA PRO A 79 -3.32 3.48 5.07
C PRO A 79 -2.04 3.00 5.76
N HIS A 80 -1.09 2.42 5.02
CA HIS A 80 0.06 1.74 5.61
C HIS A 80 1.36 2.50 5.41
N ARG A 81 2.17 2.53 6.45
CA ARG A 81 3.53 3.08 6.41
C ARG A 81 4.50 1.95 6.14
N ILE A 82 5.28 2.09 5.08
CA ILE A 82 6.32 1.13 4.70
C ILE A 82 7.67 1.83 4.86
N VAL A 83 8.61 1.15 5.48
CA VAL A 83 9.96 1.66 5.70
C VAL A 83 10.94 0.83 4.89
N SER A 84 11.81 1.50 4.15
CA SER A 84 12.84 0.84 3.35
C SER A 84 14.22 1.40 3.72
N LEU A 85 15.19 0.53 3.82
CA LEU A 85 16.59 0.89 3.99
C LEU A 85 17.33 0.60 2.69
N MET A 86 18.16 1.53 2.25
CA MET A 86 18.94 1.39 1.02
C MET A 86 20.21 2.23 1.13
N SER A 87 21.08 2.13 0.14
CA SER A 87 22.24 3.03 0.09
C SER A 87 21.76 4.46 -0.22
N ALA A 88 22.51 5.44 0.28
CA ALA A 88 22.22 6.85 -0.03
C ALA A 88 22.26 7.09 -1.54
N ASP A 89 23.20 6.45 -2.25
CA ASP A 89 23.30 6.56 -3.69
C ASP A 89 22.05 6.03 -4.41
N ALA A 90 21.52 4.91 -3.96
CA ALA A 90 20.28 4.35 -4.54
C ALA A 90 19.09 5.29 -4.35
N ALA A 91 18.96 5.89 -3.16
CA ALA A 91 17.90 6.85 -2.92
C ALA A 91 18.02 8.08 -3.82
N ASP A 92 19.24 8.56 -4.04
CA ASP A 92 19.50 9.70 -4.92
C ASP A 92 19.21 9.35 -6.40
N GLU A 93 19.66 8.20 -6.85
CA GLU A 93 19.42 7.74 -8.23
C GLU A 93 17.92 7.56 -8.54
N LEU A 94 17.17 7.07 -7.57
CA LEU A 94 15.73 6.89 -7.71
C LEU A 94 14.95 8.19 -7.50
N GLY A 95 15.61 9.25 -7.07
CA GLY A 95 14.94 10.53 -6.81
C GLY A 95 13.96 10.48 -5.66
N LEU A 96 14.26 9.69 -4.62
CA LEU A 96 13.36 9.51 -3.48
C LEU A 96 13.47 10.69 -2.53
N VAL A 97 12.54 11.60 -2.69
CA VAL A 97 12.38 12.80 -1.84
C VAL A 97 10.93 12.87 -1.39
N PRO A 98 10.62 13.58 -0.30
CA PRO A 98 9.22 13.74 0.13
C PRO A 98 8.34 14.26 -1.01
N GLY A 99 7.21 13.58 -1.24
CA GLY A 99 6.30 13.88 -2.34
C GLY A 99 6.52 13.02 -3.58
N ALA A 100 7.64 12.33 -3.72
CA ALA A 100 7.90 11.46 -4.85
C ALA A 100 7.00 10.22 -4.79
N ARG A 101 6.56 9.74 -5.94
CA ARG A 101 5.86 8.46 -6.03
C ARG A 101 6.88 7.34 -6.07
N ALA A 102 6.56 6.24 -5.40
CA ALA A 102 7.41 5.06 -5.39
C ALA A 102 6.54 3.81 -5.24
N ILE A 103 7.12 2.67 -5.55
CA ILE A 103 6.47 1.38 -5.38
C ILE A 103 7.30 0.56 -4.41
N ALA A 104 6.69 0.13 -3.31
CA ALA A 104 7.31 -0.84 -2.42
C ALA A 104 7.12 -2.23 -3.03
N SER A 105 8.23 -2.86 -3.41
CA SER A 105 8.24 -4.16 -4.05
C SER A 105 8.85 -5.17 -3.08
N ILE A 106 8.07 -6.17 -2.69
CA ILE A 106 8.46 -7.10 -1.64
C ILE A 106 8.33 -8.53 -2.16
N LYS A 107 9.42 -9.27 -2.16
CA LYS A 107 9.38 -10.69 -2.51
C LYS A 107 8.51 -11.44 -1.52
N SER A 108 7.75 -12.41 -2.01
CA SER A 108 6.88 -13.24 -1.17
C SER A 108 7.66 -13.92 -0.04
N THR A 109 8.90 -14.28 -0.29
CA THR A 109 9.77 -14.92 0.69
C THR A 109 10.21 -14.00 1.82
N ASN A 110 10.04 -12.67 1.64
CA ASN A 110 10.41 -11.68 2.65
C ASN A 110 9.23 -11.17 3.46
N VAL A 111 8.04 -11.67 3.18
CA VAL A 111 6.83 -11.25 3.90
C VAL A 111 6.63 -12.16 5.11
N VAL A 112 6.61 -11.56 6.29
CA VAL A 112 6.37 -12.24 7.56
C VAL A 112 4.92 -11.98 7.96
N LEU A 113 4.21 -13.04 8.31
CA LEU A 113 2.83 -12.93 8.75
C LEU A 113 2.74 -13.08 10.27
N GLU A 114 1.87 -12.27 10.84
CA GLU A 114 1.56 -12.31 12.26
C GLU A 114 0.05 -12.42 12.44
N ARG A 115 -0.37 -12.98 13.58
CA ARG A 115 -1.77 -12.90 14.00
C ARG A 115 -1.89 -11.82 15.06
N PRO A 116 -2.93 -10.96 14.96
CA PRO A 116 -3.15 -9.92 15.96
C PRO A 116 -3.57 -10.51 17.31
#